data_54cba93954d34e621bc6c402d5fad04d
#
_entry.id   54cba93954d34e621bc6c402d5fad04d
#
_cell.length_a   1.000
_cell.length_b   1.000
_cell.length_c   1.000
_cell.angle_alpha   90.00
_cell.angle_beta   90.00
_cell.angle_gamma   90.00
#
_symmetry.space_group_name_H-M   'P 1'
#
loop_
_entity.id
_entity.type
_entity.pdbx_description
1 polymer ?
#
loop_
_entity_poly.entity_id
_entity_poly.type
_entity_poly.pdbx_seq_one_letter_code
_entity_poly.pdbx_strand_id
1 'polypeptide(L)'
;MDSIIKKGFVDYMEQEKETGKEKEIVQKISGPDLEQVQKGKKKSLKNFLHKFFKIILILFIVILVVNVLIVTGVYINHKNKLADERGYLLEPGEMVEVDGYKLHTIVTGNLEAEDTLVFIHSTGITDDSIALQPLFAKLHEYKLAYVDRRGYGISENAETKKDIDSIVEETRQALKKTGVQGPYILVPNGISGLEATYWADKYPEEVKGIVGVNVSIAEEFDGITEEQYCGVMNYLMTLFSKIGGHRFVKSVYPDNIGAVYTEKQMLMRKALISKGFYTSGMYEEDLQTIANAEKVKETGWPDNTPMLFILANPLMEPYIDDYSDVREEYEDALEEVYGTDTDAIANGKAEVGYVENFNAAKKEIYETYDNIKTIELSGPSRLYTYNPEAVAQQIRDFIQEIDK
;
A
#
# COMPACT_ATOMS: atom_id res chain seq x y z
N MET A 1 -10.47 37.05 -23.51
CA MET A 1 -9.76 37.37 -24.77
C MET A 1 -10.72 37.49 -25.97
N ASP A 2 -11.81 36.71 -26.05
CA ASP A 2 -12.77 36.80 -27.14
C ASP A 2 -13.61 38.09 -27.23
N SER A 3 -13.84 38.82 -26.13
CA SER A 3 -14.64 40.07 -26.15
C SER A 3 -13.87 41.27 -26.71
N ILE A 4 -12.55 41.28 -26.61
CA ILE A 4 -11.69 42.37 -27.10
C ILE A 4 -11.48 42.27 -28.61
N ILE A 5 -11.37 41.05 -29.12
CA ILE A 5 -11.20 40.77 -30.56
C ILE A 5 -12.50 41.07 -31.31
N LYS A 6 -13.68 40.73 -30.73
CA LYS A 6 -14.98 41.08 -31.35
C LYS A 6 -15.25 42.59 -31.39
N LYS A 7 -14.86 43.30 -30.37
CA LYS A 7 -15.06 44.77 -30.33
C LYS A 7 -14.17 45.49 -31.32
N GLY A 8 -12.89 45.12 -31.45
CA GLY A 8 -11.97 45.70 -32.43
C GLY A 8 -12.37 45.44 -33.90
N PHE A 9 -12.99 44.26 -34.17
CA PHE A 9 -13.48 43.94 -35.51
C PHE A 9 -14.75 44.70 -35.90
N VAL A 10 -15.63 44.97 -34.92
CA VAL A 10 -16.86 45.77 -35.12
C VAL A 10 -16.49 47.24 -35.35
N ASP A 11 -15.60 47.80 -34.58
CA ASP A 11 -15.14 49.19 -34.70
C ASP A 11 -14.38 49.46 -36.05
N TYR A 12 -13.63 48.46 -36.55
CA TYR A 12 -12.99 48.50 -37.86
C TYR A 12 -13.99 48.51 -38.99
N MET A 13 -15.06 47.71 -38.90
CA MET A 13 -16.13 47.61 -39.92
C MET A 13 -17.04 48.84 -39.91
N GLU A 14 -17.18 49.57 -38.80
CA GLU A 14 -17.95 50.82 -38.75
C GLU A 14 -17.21 52.03 -39.35
N GLN A 15 -15.89 52.08 -39.20
CA GLN A 15 -15.06 53.13 -39.81
C GLN A 15 -14.99 53.11 -41.33
N GLU A 16 -15.14 51.89 -41.94
CA GLU A 16 -15.14 51.80 -43.44
C GLU A 16 -16.49 52.17 -44.07
N LYS A 17 -17.57 52.31 -43.31
CA LYS A 17 -18.91 52.65 -43.82
C LYS A 17 -19.07 54.12 -44.17
N GLU A 18 -18.17 55.00 -43.72
CA GLU A 18 -18.28 56.47 -43.95
C GLU A 18 -17.60 56.99 -45.20
N THR A 19 -16.84 56.14 -45.89
CA THR A 19 -16.21 56.62 -47.17
C THR A 19 -16.93 56.06 -48.36
N GLY A 20 -17.64 56.93 -49.12
CA GLY A 20 -18.51 56.60 -50.27
C GLY A 20 -17.83 55.91 -51.46
N LYS A 21 -16.71 55.20 -51.25
CA LYS A 21 -16.02 54.34 -52.22
C LYS A 21 -16.50 52.86 -52.15
N GLU A 22 -17.24 52.48 -51.12
CA GLU A 22 -17.63 51.12 -50.88
C GLU A 22 -18.70 50.59 -51.88
N LYS A 23 -19.57 51.49 -52.35
CA LYS A 23 -20.64 51.04 -53.28
C LYS A 23 -20.11 50.62 -54.65
N GLU A 24 -19.02 51.19 -55.10
CA GLU A 24 -18.41 50.90 -56.40
C GLU A 24 -17.57 49.60 -56.38
N ILE A 25 -16.97 49.30 -55.24
CA ILE A 25 -16.17 48.06 -55.04
C ILE A 25 -17.08 46.86 -54.83
N VAL A 26 -18.15 47.00 -54.04
CA VAL A 26 -19.11 45.89 -53.76
C VAL A 26 -19.86 45.50 -55.02
N GLN A 27 -20.17 46.42 -55.96
CA GLN A 27 -20.87 46.12 -57.21
C GLN A 27 -19.94 45.43 -58.23
N LYS A 28 -18.62 45.55 -58.13
CA LYS A 28 -17.64 44.87 -58.97
C LYS A 28 -17.28 43.45 -58.53
N ILE A 29 -17.59 43.08 -57.28
CA ILE A 29 -17.23 41.82 -56.69
C ILE A 29 -18.48 40.89 -56.49
N SER A 30 -19.69 41.34 -56.86
CA SER A 30 -20.90 40.51 -56.83
C SER A 30 -21.09 39.77 -58.17
N GLY A 31 -20.29 38.73 -58.35
CA GLY A 31 -20.40 37.84 -59.50
C GLY A 31 -20.12 36.38 -59.11
N PRO A 32 -20.39 35.41 -59.97
CA PRO A 32 -20.19 33.98 -59.72
C PRO A 32 -18.77 33.60 -59.27
N ASP A 33 -17.79 34.52 -59.42
CA ASP A 33 -16.41 34.32 -58.99
C ASP A 33 -16.23 34.27 -57.46
N LEU A 34 -17.00 35.07 -56.69
CA LEU A 34 -16.90 35.03 -55.22
C LEU A 34 -17.39 33.70 -54.61
N GLU A 35 -18.45 33.16 -55.16
CA GLU A 35 -18.96 31.84 -54.71
C GLU A 35 -17.97 30.72 -55.06
N GLN A 36 -17.31 30.80 -56.22
CA GLN A 36 -16.29 29.83 -56.61
C GLN A 36 -15.03 29.95 -55.76
N VAL A 37 -14.58 31.17 -55.42
CA VAL A 37 -13.44 31.42 -54.53
C VAL A 37 -13.74 30.97 -53.09
N GLN A 38 -14.96 31.20 -52.57
CA GLN A 38 -15.36 30.72 -51.26
C GLN A 38 -15.51 29.18 -51.22
N LYS A 39 -16.10 28.57 -52.26
CA LYS A 39 -16.16 27.11 -52.40
C LYS A 39 -14.76 26.50 -52.54
N GLY A 40 -13.85 27.14 -53.26
CA GLY A 40 -12.45 26.74 -53.37
C GLY A 40 -11.70 26.82 -52.03
N LYS A 41 -11.85 27.92 -51.28
CA LYS A 41 -11.27 28.06 -49.90
C LYS A 41 -11.84 27.04 -48.91
N LYS A 42 -13.16 26.79 -48.91
CA LYS A 42 -13.78 25.76 -48.08
C LYS A 42 -13.29 24.36 -48.43
N LYS A 43 -13.11 24.03 -49.70
CA LYS A 43 -12.58 22.75 -50.18
C LYS A 43 -11.10 22.58 -49.80
N SER A 44 -10.30 23.65 -49.95
CA SER A 44 -8.89 23.68 -49.54
C SER A 44 -8.73 23.50 -48.03
N LEU A 45 -9.52 24.20 -47.22
CA LEU A 45 -9.52 24.07 -45.76
C LEU A 45 -9.94 22.66 -45.31
N LYS A 46 -10.99 22.09 -45.94
CA LYS A 46 -11.43 20.73 -45.65
C LYS A 46 -10.33 19.70 -45.97
N ASN A 47 -9.65 19.87 -47.11
CA ASN A 47 -8.53 19.00 -47.49
C ASN A 47 -7.33 19.16 -46.56
N PHE A 48 -7.03 20.38 -46.11
CA PHE A 48 -5.99 20.65 -45.12
C PHE A 48 -6.31 19.99 -43.78
N LEU A 49 -7.51 20.20 -43.25
CA LEU A 49 -7.96 19.57 -42.01
C LEU A 49 -7.92 18.04 -42.11
N HIS A 50 -8.38 17.46 -43.21
CA HIS A 50 -8.34 16.02 -43.41
C HIS A 50 -6.89 15.46 -43.40
N LYS A 51 -5.94 16.16 -44.06
CA LYS A 51 -4.52 15.78 -44.02
C LYS A 51 -3.94 15.93 -42.62
N PHE A 52 -4.28 17.00 -41.93
CA PHE A 52 -3.83 17.30 -40.56
C PHE A 52 -4.31 16.21 -39.58
N PHE A 53 -5.61 15.88 -39.59
CA PHE A 53 -6.14 14.79 -38.76
C PHE A 53 -5.57 13.42 -39.14
N LYS A 54 -5.30 13.16 -40.40
CA LYS A 54 -4.64 11.91 -40.83
C LYS A 54 -3.21 11.81 -40.26
N ILE A 55 -2.46 12.90 -40.27
CA ILE A 55 -1.10 12.93 -39.66
C ILE A 55 -1.17 12.71 -38.16
N ILE A 56 -2.10 13.38 -37.46
CA ILE A 56 -2.31 13.17 -36.04
C ILE A 56 -2.67 11.71 -35.73
N LEU A 57 -3.56 11.13 -36.48
CA LEU A 57 -3.96 9.73 -36.34
C LEU A 57 -2.77 8.78 -36.55
N ILE A 58 -1.93 9.03 -37.56
CA ILE A 58 -0.72 8.21 -37.80
C ILE A 58 0.25 8.37 -36.60
N LEU A 59 0.49 9.58 -36.13
CA LEU A 59 1.34 9.82 -34.98
C LEU A 59 0.80 9.12 -33.72
N PHE A 60 -0.51 9.19 -33.48
CA PHE A 60 -1.16 8.48 -32.39
C PHE A 60 -0.97 6.96 -32.50
N ILE A 61 -1.15 6.38 -33.67
CA ILE A 61 -0.94 4.94 -33.92
C ILE A 61 0.54 4.58 -33.65
N VAL A 62 1.49 5.39 -34.14
CA VAL A 62 2.92 5.15 -33.92
C VAL A 62 3.24 5.17 -32.44
N ILE A 63 2.75 6.17 -31.70
CA ILE A 63 2.94 6.27 -30.25
C ILE A 63 2.33 5.05 -29.56
N LEU A 64 1.13 4.63 -29.95
CA LEU A 64 0.48 3.45 -29.39
C LEU A 64 1.31 2.18 -29.62
N VAL A 65 1.80 1.96 -30.84
CA VAL A 65 2.64 0.80 -31.18
C VAL A 65 3.93 0.81 -30.38
N VAL A 66 4.60 1.96 -30.26
CA VAL A 66 5.82 2.10 -29.46
C VAL A 66 5.55 1.75 -27.99
N ASN A 67 4.46 2.27 -27.40
CA ASN A 67 4.07 1.93 -26.03
C ASN A 67 3.82 0.43 -25.85
N VAL A 68 3.10 -0.21 -26.78
CA VAL A 68 2.85 -1.67 -26.74
C VAL A 68 4.18 -2.45 -26.77
N LEU A 69 5.13 -2.04 -27.61
CA LEU A 69 6.46 -2.68 -27.66
C LEU A 69 7.24 -2.51 -26.37
N ILE A 70 7.22 -1.32 -25.77
CA ILE A 70 7.86 -1.04 -24.47
C ILE A 70 7.24 -1.92 -23.37
N VAL A 71 5.92 -1.91 -23.23
CA VAL A 71 5.21 -2.71 -22.22
C VAL A 71 5.50 -4.20 -22.40
N THR A 72 5.50 -4.69 -23.64
CA THR A 72 5.83 -6.09 -23.95
C THR A 72 7.26 -6.41 -23.54
N GLY A 73 8.22 -5.53 -23.84
CA GLY A 73 9.63 -5.72 -23.47
C GLY A 73 9.81 -5.74 -21.94
N VAL A 74 9.13 -4.84 -21.22
CA VAL A 74 9.13 -4.80 -19.74
C VAL A 74 8.56 -6.10 -19.17
N TYR A 75 7.43 -6.57 -19.70
CA TYR A 75 6.79 -7.81 -19.27
C TYR A 75 7.67 -9.05 -19.49
N ILE A 76 8.29 -9.17 -20.67
CA ILE A 76 9.21 -10.28 -20.97
C ILE A 76 10.42 -10.25 -20.02
N ASN A 77 11.02 -9.07 -19.83
CA ASN A 77 12.13 -8.90 -18.88
C ASN A 77 11.73 -9.30 -17.46
N HIS A 78 10.54 -8.88 -17.01
CA HIS A 78 10.01 -9.25 -15.70
C HIS A 78 9.87 -10.78 -15.56
N LYS A 79 9.27 -11.45 -16.54
CA LYS A 79 9.09 -12.91 -16.52
C LYS A 79 10.42 -13.67 -16.50
N ASN A 80 11.40 -13.22 -17.27
CA ASN A 80 12.75 -13.83 -17.28
C ASN A 80 13.42 -13.68 -15.91
N LYS A 81 13.39 -12.46 -15.34
CA LYS A 81 13.95 -12.22 -14.00
C LYS A 81 13.26 -13.03 -12.91
N LEU A 82 11.91 -13.15 -12.96
CA LEU A 82 11.21 -14.02 -12.01
C LEU A 82 11.65 -15.49 -12.10
N ALA A 83 11.97 -15.97 -13.31
CA ALA A 83 12.48 -17.33 -13.47
C ALA A 83 13.86 -17.50 -12.81
N ASP A 84 14.74 -16.52 -12.95
CA ASP A 84 16.08 -16.51 -12.33
C ASP A 84 15.98 -16.37 -10.80
N GLU A 85 15.04 -15.55 -10.32
CA GLU A 85 14.82 -15.27 -8.90
C GLU A 85 14.15 -16.42 -8.12
N ARG A 86 13.55 -17.39 -8.81
CA ARG A 86 12.94 -18.58 -8.15
C ARG A 86 13.90 -19.32 -7.22
N GLY A 87 15.17 -19.32 -7.52
CA GLY A 87 16.20 -19.93 -6.67
C GLY A 87 16.35 -19.28 -5.31
N TYR A 88 15.93 -18.02 -5.14
CA TYR A 88 15.96 -17.30 -3.87
C TYR A 88 14.68 -17.48 -3.05
N LEU A 89 13.61 -18.02 -3.63
CA LEU A 89 12.32 -18.23 -2.95
C LEU A 89 12.25 -19.59 -2.24
N LEU A 90 13.37 -20.27 -2.06
CA LEU A 90 13.46 -21.57 -1.40
C LEU A 90 13.77 -21.35 0.08
N GLU A 91 12.75 -21.11 0.92
CA GLU A 91 13.09 -20.84 2.31
C GLU A 91 12.09 -21.10 3.40
N PRO A 92 12.57 -20.96 4.70
CA PRO A 92 12.13 -21.91 5.71
C PRO A 92 10.60 -21.94 5.78
N GLY A 93 10.06 -23.11 5.93
CA GLY A 93 8.61 -23.31 5.95
C GLY A 93 8.18 -24.41 5.00
N GLU A 94 6.91 -24.64 4.96
CA GLU A 94 6.28 -25.63 4.11
C GLU A 94 5.05 -25.07 3.39
N MET A 95 4.69 -25.70 2.28
CA MET A 95 3.47 -25.37 1.56
C MET A 95 2.34 -26.29 2.01
N VAL A 96 1.31 -25.72 2.61
CA VAL A 96 0.11 -26.44 3.03
C VAL A 96 -1.08 -26.10 2.14
N GLU A 97 -1.88 -27.10 1.80
CA GLU A 97 -3.07 -26.89 0.97
C GLU A 97 -4.26 -26.53 1.85
N VAL A 98 -4.85 -25.36 1.62
CA VAL A 98 -6.05 -24.86 2.30
C VAL A 98 -7.02 -24.41 1.22
N ASP A 99 -8.23 -24.96 1.22
CA ASP A 99 -9.32 -24.63 0.29
C ASP A 99 -8.92 -24.65 -1.21
N GLY A 100 -8.00 -25.58 -1.56
CA GLY A 100 -7.51 -25.76 -2.93
C GLY A 100 -6.36 -24.83 -3.32
N TYR A 101 -5.82 -24.03 -2.40
CA TYR A 101 -4.66 -23.16 -2.58
C TYR A 101 -3.51 -23.61 -1.70
N LYS A 102 -2.29 -23.41 -2.18
CA LYS A 102 -1.08 -23.67 -1.41
C LYS A 102 -0.66 -22.40 -0.68
N LEU A 103 -0.67 -22.46 0.64
CA LEU A 103 -0.21 -21.41 1.53
C LEU A 103 1.15 -21.77 2.10
N HIS A 104 2.05 -20.83 2.12
CA HIS A 104 3.35 -20.97 2.76
C HIS A 104 3.24 -20.69 4.25
N THR A 105 3.71 -21.63 5.05
CA THR A 105 3.64 -21.56 6.52
C THR A 105 5.02 -21.79 7.10
N ILE A 106 5.41 -20.94 8.03
CA ILE A 106 6.67 -21.06 8.79
C ILE A 106 6.32 -21.43 10.23
N VAL A 107 6.93 -22.50 10.73
CA VAL A 107 6.91 -22.86 12.15
C VAL A 107 8.36 -23.02 12.59
N THR A 108 8.78 -22.25 13.60
CA THR A 108 10.18 -22.17 14.03
C THR A 108 10.29 -21.86 15.52
N GLY A 109 11.50 -21.62 16.01
CA GLY A 109 11.77 -21.38 17.43
C GLY A 109 11.77 -22.68 18.23
N ASN A 110 11.37 -22.61 19.50
CA ASN A 110 11.25 -23.79 20.35
C ASN A 110 9.92 -24.50 20.14
N LEU A 111 9.91 -25.58 19.37
CA LEU A 111 8.69 -26.32 19.02
C LEU A 111 8.00 -26.97 20.21
N GLU A 112 8.69 -27.12 21.33
CA GLU A 112 8.15 -27.68 22.58
C GLU A 112 7.73 -26.59 23.57
N ALA A 113 7.80 -25.30 23.20
CA ALA A 113 7.37 -24.23 24.06
C ALA A 113 5.86 -24.30 24.30
N GLU A 114 5.46 -23.93 25.50
CA GLU A 114 4.06 -23.84 25.92
C GLU A 114 3.32 -22.74 25.14
N ASP A 115 3.95 -21.58 25.00
CA ASP A 115 3.39 -20.45 24.29
C ASP A 115 3.74 -20.50 22.80
N THR A 116 2.69 -20.27 22.00
CA THR A 116 2.81 -20.14 20.55
C THR A 116 2.48 -18.70 20.12
N LEU A 117 3.45 -18.03 19.51
CA LEU A 117 3.26 -16.71 18.91
C LEU A 117 2.89 -16.85 17.45
N VAL A 118 1.73 -16.36 17.06
CA VAL A 118 1.26 -16.33 15.67
C VAL A 118 1.39 -14.93 15.10
N PHE A 119 2.33 -14.74 14.20
CA PHE A 119 2.56 -13.47 13.54
C PHE A 119 1.62 -13.31 12.35
N ILE A 120 0.88 -12.20 12.33
CA ILE A 120 -0.10 -11.91 11.28
C ILE A 120 0.39 -10.67 10.52
N HIS A 121 0.67 -10.84 9.23
CA HIS A 121 1.24 -9.76 8.43
C HIS A 121 0.19 -8.72 8.00
N SER A 122 0.65 -7.49 7.72
CA SER A 122 -0.18 -6.41 7.21
C SER A 122 -0.48 -6.57 5.71
N THR A 123 -1.50 -5.90 5.21
CA THR A 123 -1.74 -5.75 3.77
C THR A 123 -0.58 -5.01 3.09
N GLY A 124 -0.38 -5.26 1.81
CA GLY A 124 0.61 -4.57 0.99
C GLY A 124 2.08 -4.97 1.21
N ILE A 125 2.39 -5.83 2.19
CA ILE A 125 3.75 -6.26 2.50
C ILE A 125 3.96 -7.71 2.05
N THR A 126 4.87 -7.96 1.12
CA THR A 126 5.08 -9.28 0.51
C THR A 126 6.31 -10.02 0.98
N ASP A 127 7.17 -9.37 1.75
CA ASP A 127 8.45 -9.89 2.21
C ASP A 127 8.51 -10.14 3.72
N ASP A 128 7.36 -10.11 4.41
CA ASP A 128 7.29 -10.24 5.88
C ASP A 128 7.85 -11.55 6.40
N SER A 129 7.76 -12.65 5.66
CA SER A 129 8.39 -13.93 6.03
C SER A 129 9.91 -13.81 6.28
N ILE A 130 10.55 -12.84 5.65
CA ILE A 130 11.98 -12.52 5.84
C ILE A 130 12.16 -11.28 6.72
N ALA A 131 11.29 -10.28 6.57
CA ALA A 131 11.38 -9.05 7.36
C ALA A 131 11.23 -9.30 8.87
N LEU A 132 10.48 -10.32 9.27
CA LEU A 132 10.30 -10.74 10.67
C LEU A 132 11.47 -11.55 11.25
N GLN A 133 12.42 -12.02 10.43
CA GLN A 133 13.53 -12.87 10.92
C GLN A 133 14.37 -12.24 12.05
N PRO A 134 14.65 -10.93 12.06
CA PRO A 134 15.33 -10.30 13.19
C PRO A 134 14.57 -10.44 14.50
N LEU A 135 13.23 -10.27 14.47
CA LEU A 135 12.37 -10.45 15.64
C LEU A 135 12.27 -11.93 16.05
N PHE A 136 12.16 -12.84 15.09
CA PHE A 136 12.13 -14.29 15.35
C PHE A 136 13.41 -14.76 16.05
N ALA A 137 14.57 -14.23 15.66
CA ALA A 137 15.83 -14.54 16.30
C ALA A 137 15.88 -14.10 17.77
N LYS A 138 15.09 -13.09 18.17
CA LYS A 138 14.98 -12.59 19.54
C LYS A 138 13.95 -13.35 20.39
N LEU A 139 13.05 -14.10 19.77
CA LEU A 139 11.93 -14.81 20.41
C LEU A 139 12.04 -16.35 20.25
N HIS A 140 13.24 -16.84 19.96
CA HIS A 140 13.47 -18.26 19.64
C HIS A 140 13.13 -19.22 20.79
N GLU A 141 12.94 -18.74 22.00
CA GLU A 141 12.47 -19.49 23.15
C GLU A 141 11.00 -19.92 23.06
N TYR A 142 10.20 -19.19 22.29
CA TYR A 142 8.79 -19.51 22.00
C TYR A 142 8.64 -20.32 20.73
N LYS A 143 7.49 -20.96 20.57
CA LYS A 143 7.05 -21.48 19.27
C LYS A 143 6.54 -20.33 18.43
N LEU A 144 7.11 -20.14 17.25
CA LEU A 144 6.79 -19.04 16.34
C LEU A 144 6.11 -19.60 15.11
N ALA A 145 4.98 -19.06 14.75
CA ALA A 145 4.23 -19.44 13.56
C ALA A 145 3.87 -18.21 12.71
N TYR A 146 3.92 -18.38 11.40
CA TYR A 146 3.61 -17.36 10.42
C TYR A 146 3.02 -17.98 9.17
N VAL A 147 2.00 -17.37 8.58
CA VAL A 147 1.37 -17.82 7.33
C VAL A 147 1.38 -16.67 6.32
N ASP A 148 2.00 -16.90 5.16
CA ASP A 148 1.79 -16.03 4.00
C ASP A 148 0.35 -16.22 3.50
N ARG A 149 -0.48 -15.19 3.55
CA ARG A 149 -1.83 -15.24 2.99
C ARG A 149 -1.81 -15.42 1.47
N ARG A 150 -2.93 -15.81 0.89
CA ARG A 150 -3.08 -15.86 -0.57
C ARG A 150 -2.69 -14.54 -1.22
N GLY A 151 -1.86 -14.61 -2.26
CA GLY A 151 -1.36 -13.43 -2.98
C GLY A 151 -0.15 -12.75 -2.37
N TYR A 152 0.31 -13.22 -1.19
CA TYR A 152 1.50 -12.69 -0.51
C TYR A 152 2.64 -13.70 -0.51
N GLY A 153 3.85 -13.20 -0.29
CA GLY A 153 5.03 -14.04 -0.10
C GLY A 153 5.20 -15.13 -1.14
N ILE A 154 5.37 -16.35 -0.68
CA ILE A 154 5.50 -17.55 -1.54
C ILE A 154 4.15 -18.19 -1.84
N SER A 155 3.09 -17.88 -1.10
CA SER A 155 1.76 -18.43 -1.28
C SER A 155 1.21 -18.23 -2.69
N GLU A 156 0.28 -19.09 -3.09
CA GLU A 156 -0.44 -18.97 -4.34
C GLU A 156 -1.32 -17.72 -4.34
N ASN A 157 -1.49 -17.11 -5.51
CA ASN A 157 -2.38 -15.98 -5.69
C ASN A 157 -3.72 -16.46 -6.23
N ALA A 158 -4.81 -15.85 -5.75
CA ALA A 158 -6.14 -16.10 -6.26
C ALA A 158 -6.94 -14.80 -6.34
N GLU A 159 -7.74 -14.68 -7.40
CA GLU A 159 -8.67 -13.57 -7.63
C GLU A 159 -10.04 -13.95 -7.03
N THR A 160 -10.07 -14.17 -5.72
CA THR A 160 -11.30 -14.50 -4.97
C THR A 160 -11.47 -13.51 -3.85
N LYS A 161 -12.72 -13.25 -3.48
CA LYS A 161 -13.06 -12.37 -2.37
C LYS A 161 -12.29 -12.75 -1.11
N LYS A 162 -11.73 -11.74 -0.45
CA LYS A 162 -10.97 -11.87 0.79
C LYS A 162 -11.68 -11.14 1.93
N ASP A 163 -12.81 -11.67 2.35
CA ASP A 163 -13.45 -11.18 3.56
C ASP A 163 -12.72 -11.70 4.82
N ILE A 164 -12.98 -11.03 5.94
CA ILE A 164 -12.29 -11.31 7.21
C ILE A 164 -12.49 -12.75 7.67
N ASP A 165 -13.65 -13.36 7.40
CA ASP A 165 -13.88 -14.77 7.69
C ASP A 165 -12.91 -15.68 6.96
N SER A 166 -12.79 -15.47 5.65
CA SER A 166 -11.91 -16.28 4.80
C SER A 166 -10.45 -16.12 5.21
N ILE A 167 -10.01 -14.88 5.51
CA ILE A 167 -8.63 -14.60 5.90
C ILE A 167 -8.27 -15.31 7.20
N VAL A 168 -9.10 -15.17 8.23
CA VAL A 168 -8.88 -15.80 9.54
C VAL A 168 -8.96 -17.32 9.44
N GLU A 169 -9.98 -17.84 8.74
CA GLU A 169 -10.17 -19.30 8.63
C GLU A 169 -9.03 -19.96 7.86
N GLU A 170 -8.52 -19.36 6.78
CA GLU A 170 -7.37 -19.88 6.05
C GLU A 170 -6.12 -19.96 6.93
N THR A 171 -5.85 -18.92 7.72
CA THR A 171 -4.72 -18.90 8.65
C THR A 171 -4.88 -19.99 9.71
N ARG A 172 -6.06 -20.13 10.31
CA ARG A 172 -6.38 -21.20 11.29
C ARG A 172 -6.18 -22.60 10.72
N GLN A 173 -6.67 -22.84 9.50
CA GLN A 173 -6.51 -24.13 8.83
C GLN A 173 -5.05 -24.45 8.49
N ALA A 174 -4.29 -23.45 8.03
CA ALA A 174 -2.86 -23.60 7.75
C ALA A 174 -2.09 -24.00 9.01
N LEU A 175 -2.30 -23.30 10.12
CA LEU A 175 -1.69 -23.63 11.42
C LEU A 175 -2.07 -25.03 11.90
N LYS A 176 -3.34 -25.38 11.82
CA LYS A 176 -3.81 -26.72 12.21
C LYS A 176 -3.17 -27.83 11.37
N LYS A 177 -2.99 -27.61 10.06
CA LYS A 177 -2.35 -28.59 9.16
C LYS A 177 -0.85 -28.74 9.39
N THR A 178 -0.18 -27.73 9.93
CA THR A 178 1.22 -27.80 10.37
C THR A 178 1.37 -28.30 11.82
N GLY A 179 0.27 -28.74 12.45
CA GLY A 179 0.28 -29.26 13.81
C GLY A 179 0.37 -28.20 14.91
N VAL A 180 0.26 -26.92 14.56
CA VAL A 180 0.26 -25.83 15.53
C VAL A 180 -1.14 -25.69 16.13
N GLN A 181 -1.23 -25.70 17.46
CA GLN A 181 -2.49 -25.62 18.19
C GLN A 181 -2.45 -24.46 19.20
N GLY A 182 -3.62 -23.85 19.41
CA GLY A 182 -3.80 -22.82 20.42
C GLY A 182 -3.88 -23.35 21.85
N PRO A 183 -4.05 -22.47 22.83
CA PRO A 183 -4.29 -21.04 22.64
C PRO A 183 -3.05 -20.28 22.16
N TYR A 184 -3.27 -19.29 21.29
CA TYR A 184 -2.20 -18.50 20.67
C TYR A 184 -2.05 -17.13 21.33
N ILE A 185 -0.84 -16.58 21.28
CA ILE A 185 -0.62 -15.15 21.40
C ILE A 185 -0.52 -14.62 19.96
N LEU A 186 -1.51 -13.84 19.54
CA LEU A 186 -1.51 -13.25 18.20
C LEU A 186 -0.62 -12.01 18.19
N VAL A 187 0.23 -11.90 17.17
CA VAL A 187 1.14 -10.78 16.98
C VAL A 187 0.85 -10.12 15.62
N PRO A 188 -0.25 -9.37 15.52
CA PRO A 188 -0.59 -8.62 14.32
C PRO A 188 0.29 -7.38 14.14
N ASN A 189 0.45 -6.93 12.88
CA ASN A 189 1.01 -5.61 12.58
C ASN A 189 0.13 -4.85 11.56
N GLY A 190 0.08 -3.53 11.66
CA GLY A 190 -0.72 -2.67 10.79
C GLY A 190 -2.20 -3.10 10.80
N ILE A 191 -2.81 -3.17 9.62
CA ILE A 191 -4.24 -3.46 9.47
C ILE A 191 -4.65 -4.87 9.95
N SER A 192 -3.70 -5.80 10.12
CA SER A 192 -4.03 -7.12 10.64
C SER A 192 -4.50 -7.13 12.11
N GLY A 193 -4.53 -5.96 12.76
CA GLY A 193 -5.29 -5.78 13.99
C GLY A 193 -6.76 -6.16 13.85
N LEU A 194 -7.39 -5.91 12.69
CA LEU A 194 -8.75 -6.35 12.39
C LEU A 194 -8.90 -7.87 12.46
N GLU A 195 -7.92 -8.59 11.92
CA GLU A 195 -7.92 -10.06 11.91
C GLU A 195 -7.76 -10.63 13.31
N ALA A 196 -6.84 -10.05 14.09
CA ALA A 196 -6.56 -10.52 15.43
C ALA A 196 -7.74 -10.28 16.38
N THR A 197 -8.37 -9.11 16.31
CA THR A 197 -9.55 -8.80 17.13
C THR A 197 -10.76 -9.65 16.72
N TYR A 198 -10.98 -9.82 15.41
CA TYR A 198 -12.02 -10.72 14.90
C TYR A 198 -11.81 -12.17 15.32
N TRP A 199 -10.56 -12.67 15.24
CA TRP A 199 -10.22 -14.03 15.64
C TRP A 199 -10.48 -14.23 17.14
N ALA A 200 -10.02 -13.30 17.97
CA ALA A 200 -10.18 -13.39 19.43
C ALA A 200 -11.64 -13.32 19.87
N ASP A 201 -12.48 -12.51 19.21
CA ASP A 201 -13.91 -12.45 19.54
C ASP A 201 -14.66 -13.70 19.07
N LYS A 202 -14.38 -14.16 17.85
CA LYS A 202 -15.08 -15.32 17.26
C LYS A 202 -14.65 -16.67 17.82
N TYR A 203 -13.38 -16.78 18.24
CA TYR A 203 -12.77 -18.03 18.75
C TYR A 203 -11.97 -17.76 20.02
N PRO A 204 -12.61 -17.29 21.10
CA PRO A 204 -11.91 -16.85 22.31
C PRO A 204 -11.08 -17.93 22.97
N GLU A 205 -11.44 -19.21 22.82
CA GLU A 205 -10.67 -20.34 23.34
C GLU A 205 -9.34 -20.59 22.60
N GLU A 206 -9.17 -20.02 21.41
CA GLU A 206 -7.94 -20.16 20.63
C GLU A 206 -6.94 -19.04 20.89
N VAL A 207 -7.34 -17.93 21.58
CA VAL A 207 -6.51 -16.74 21.74
C VAL A 207 -6.26 -16.43 23.21
N LYS A 208 -5.01 -16.57 23.64
CA LYS A 208 -4.54 -16.26 24.99
C LYS A 208 -4.33 -14.76 25.21
N GLY A 209 -3.92 -14.03 24.16
CA GLY A 209 -3.69 -12.59 24.19
C GLY A 209 -3.29 -12.05 22.83
N ILE A 210 -3.25 -10.72 22.70
CA ILE A 210 -2.84 -10.03 21.49
C ILE A 210 -1.71 -9.05 21.80
N VAL A 211 -0.62 -9.11 21.03
CA VAL A 211 0.43 -8.08 21.04
C VAL A 211 0.47 -7.40 19.68
N GLY A 212 -0.24 -6.30 19.55
CA GLY A 212 -0.32 -5.55 18.30
C GLY A 212 0.91 -4.65 18.10
N VAL A 213 1.59 -4.77 16.94
CA VAL A 213 2.73 -3.92 16.58
C VAL A 213 2.28 -2.87 15.59
N ASN A 214 2.09 -1.64 16.05
CA ASN A 214 1.57 -0.52 15.27
C ASN A 214 0.29 -0.88 14.49
N VAL A 215 -0.63 -1.54 15.17
CA VAL A 215 -1.88 -2.05 14.57
C VAL A 215 -2.92 -0.95 14.36
N SER A 216 -3.89 -1.24 13.52
CA SER A 216 -5.15 -0.52 13.41
C SER A 216 -6.31 -1.41 13.83
N ILE A 217 -7.32 -0.83 14.49
CA ILE A 217 -8.57 -1.49 14.85
C ILE A 217 -9.74 -0.91 14.04
N ALA A 218 -10.89 -1.54 14.13
CA ALA A 218 -12.01 -1.25 13.23
C ALA A 218 -12.54 0.20 13.31
N GLU A 219 -12.43 0.83 14.48
CA GLU A 219 -12.86 2.21 14.73
C GLU A 219 -12.06 3.25 13.94
N GLU A 220 -10.81 2.93 13.59
CA GLU A 220 -9.96 3.84 12.79
C GLU A 220 -10.46 3.99 11.34
N PHE A 221 -11.37 3.12 10.90
CA PHE A 221 -11.97 3.18 9.56
C PHE A 221 -13.32 3.91 9.52
N ASP A 222 -13.75 4.51 10.63
CA ASP A 222 -15.01 5.25 10.71
C ASP A 222 -15.01 6.46 9.77
N GLY A 223 -16.06 6.52 8.95
CA GLY A 223 -16.24 7.60 7.98
C GLY A 223 -15.40 7.46 6.70
N ILE A 224 -14.59 6.41 6.56
CA ILE A 224 -13.87 6.11 5.33
C ILE A 224 -14.77 5.27 4.41
N THR A 225 -14.91 5.68 3.16
CA THR A 225 -15.66 4.90 2.16
C THR A 225 -14.74 3.92 1.42
N GLU A 226 -15.33 2.84 0.86
CA GLU A 226 -14.58 1.88 0.05
C GLU A 226 -13.80 2.55 -1.09
N GLU A 227 -14.41 3.53 -1.79
CA GLU A 227 -13.78 4.26 -2.89
C GLU A 227 -12.59 5.12 -2.42
N GLN A 228 -12.65 5.69 -1.21
CA GLN A 228 -11.54 6.43 -0.63
C GLN A 228 -10.38 5.52 -0.24
N TYR A 229 -10.68 4.32 0.24
CA TYR A 229 -9.66 3.35 0.64
C TYR A 229 -9.06 2.62 -0.55
N CYS A 230 -9.87 2.12 -1.48
CA CYS A 230 -9.42 1.34 -2.63
C CYS A 230 -10.07 1.86 -3.93
N GLY A 231 -9.39 2.75 -4.62
CA GLY A 231 -9.85 3.40 -5.84
C GLY A 231 -9.23 2.85 -7.12
N VAL A 232 -9.46 3.57 -8.22
CA VAL A 232 -8.92 3.23 -9.55
C VAL A 232 -7.39 3.12 -9.56
N MET A 233 -6.69 3.88 -8.71
CA MET A 233 -5.23 3.84 -8.61
C MET A 233 -4.75 2.47 -8.14
N ASN A 234 -5.41 1.85 -7.19
CA ASN A 234 -5.10 0.50 -6.71
C ASN A 234 -5.19 -0.54 -7.84
N TYR A 235 -6.25 -0.44 -8.67
CA TYR A 235 -6.35 -1.29 -9.86
C TYR A 235 -5.19 -1.06 -10.86
N LEU A 236 -4.82 0.18 -11.12
CA LEU A 236 -3.68 0.51 -11.99
C LEU A 236 -2.36 -0.02 -11.42
N MET A 237 -2.19 0.01 -10.09
CA MET A 237 -1.03 -0.59 -9.41
C MET A 237 -0.96 -2.09 -9.63
N THR A 238 -2.09 -2.81 -9.65
CA THR A 238 -2.14 -4.24 -10.00
C THR A 238 -1.61 -4.48 -11.42
N LEU A 239 -2.05 -3.69 -12.39
CA LEU A 239 -1.56 -3.78 -13.77
C LEU A 239 -0.06 -3.44 -13.87
N PHE A 240 0.38 -2.40 -13.19
CA PHE A 240 1.77 -1.98 -13.12
C PHE A 240 2.66 -3.07 -12.51
N SER A 241 2.19 -3.70 -11.43
CA SER A 241 2.85 -4.85 -10.81
C SER A 241 2.95 -6.04 -11.77
N LYS A 242 1.84 -6.40 -12.44
CA LYS A 242 1.74 -7.54 -13.36
C LYS A 242 2.70 -7.45 -14.55
N ILE A 243 2.93 -6.26 -15.07
CA ILE A 243 3.90 -6.04 -16.15
C ILE A 243 5.34 -5.91 -15.65
N GLY A 244 5.57 -5.79 -14.35
CA GLY A 244 6.90 -5.63 -13.75
C GLY A 244 7.42 -4.19 -13.78
N GLY A 245 6.52 -3.21 -13.88
CA GLY A 245 6.86 -1.77 -13.87
C GLY A 245 7.54 -1.33 -12.57
N HIS A 246 7.16 -1.92 -11.44
CA HIS A 246 7.75 -1.68 -10.12
C HIS A 246 9.27 -1.95 -10.06
N ARG A 247 9.82 -2.81 -10.94
CA ARG A 247 11.26 -3.10 -11.01
C ARG A 247 12.12 -1.89 -11.39
N PHE A 248 11.52 -0.85 -11.95
CA PHE A 248 12.19 0.39 -12.33
C PHE A 248 12.05 1.49 -11.27
N VAL A 249 11.36 1.19 -10.16
CA VAL A 249 11.15 2.13 -9.04
C VAL A 249 12.05 1.69 -7.88
N LYS A 250 13.12 2.44 -7.62
CA LYS A 250 14.14 2.08 -6.62
C LYS A 250 13.54 2.01 -5.21
N SER A 251 12.68 2.94 -4.85
CA SER A 251 12.04 3.04 -3.52
C SER A 251 11.12 1.87 -3.16
N VAL A 252 10.72 1.04 -4.14
CA VAL A 252 9.96 -0.19 -3.88
C VAL A 252 10.78 -1.23 -3.12
N TYR A 253 12.11 -1.19 -3.25
CA TYR A 253 12.99 -2.19 -2.66
C TYR A 253 13.65 -1.64 -1.39
N PRO A 254 13.51 -2.34 -0.25
CA PRO A 254 14.07 -1.88 1.01
C PRO A 254 15.61 -1.87 0.96
N ASP A 255 16.19 -0.89 1.61
CA ASP A 255 17.61 -0.88 1.93
C ASP A 255 17.88 -1.73 3.18
N ASN A 256 19.14 -2.21 3.31
CA ASN A 256 19.56 -3.00 4.47
C ASN A 256 20.10 -2.06 5.56
N ILE A 257 19.19 -1.29 6.14
CA ILE A 257 19.52 -0.32 7.17
C ILE A 257 20.02 -1.05 8.42
N GLY A 258 21.08 -0.55 9.03
CA GLY A 258 21.71 -1.19 10.19
C GLY A 258 22.34 -2.57 9.92
N ALA A 259 22.45 -2.98 8.65
CA ALA A 259 22.98 -4.30 8.25
C ALA A 259 22.31 -5.50 8.97
N VAL A 260 21.00 -5.40 9.24
CA VAL A 260 20.24 -6.39 10.03
C VAL A 260 20.05 -7.69 9.24
N TYR A 261 20.04 -7.61 7.90
CA TYR A 261 19.85 -8.77 7.02
C TYR A 261 21.13 -9.18 6.35
N THR A 262 21.31 -10.48 6.17
CA THR A 262 22.38 -11.03 5.32
C THR A 262 22.11 -10.72 3.85
N GLU A 263 23.16 -10.78 3.01
CA GLU A 263 23.02 -10.60 1.55
C GLU A 263 21.96 -11.56 0.95
N LYS A 264 21.94 -12.81 1.41
CA LYS A 264 20.94 -13.81 1.00
C LYS A 264 19.53 -13.36 1.33
N GLN A 265 19.29 -12.91 2.56
CA GLN A 265 17.96 -12.40 2.98
C GLN A 265 17.54 -11.19 2.16
N MET A 266 18.44 -10.26 1.85
CA MET A 266 18.13 -9.12 0.99
C MET A 266 17.77 -9.54 -0.45
N LEU A 267 18.47 -10.54 -1.01
CA LEU A 267 18.09 -11.10 -2.31
C LEU A 267 16.71 -11.76 -2.27
N MET A 268 16.39 -12.48 -1.19
CA MET A 268 15.06 -13.08 -0.99
C MET A 268 13.96 -12.01 -0.86
N ARG A 269 14.17 -10.97 -0.06
CA ARG A 269 13.24 -9.84 0.07
C ARG A 269 12.95 -9.21 -1.29
N LYS A 270 14.00 -8.91 -2.06
CA LYS A 270 13.89 -8.37 -3.42
C LYS A 270 13.12 -9.31 -4.36
N ALA A 271 13.35 -10.61 -4.26
CA ALA A 271 12.64 -11.61 -5.06
C ALA A 271 11.15 -11.71 -4.71
N LEU A 272 10.81 -11.68 -3.41
CA LEU A 272 9.43 -11.67 -2.92
C LEU A 272 8.67 -10.43 -3.39
N ILE A 273 9.25 -9.25 -3.22
CA ILE A 273 8.69 -7.98 -3.69
C ILE A 273 8.54 -8.00 -5.22
N SER A 274 9.55 -8.50 -5.93
CA SER A 274 9.49 -8.62 -7.40
C SER A 274 8.41 -9.60 -7.87
N LYS A 275 8.14 -10.66 -7.10
CA LYS A 275 7.08 -11.63 -7.40
C LYS A 275 5.69 -11.02 -7.21
N GLY A 276 5.50 -10.21 -6.17
CA GLY A 276 4.19 -9.82 -5.71
C GLY A 276 4.10 -8.41 -5.15
N PHE A 277 4.64 -7.39 -5.83
CA PHE A 277 4.60 -6.00 -5.35
C PHE A 277 3.18 -5.52 -5.01
N TYR A 278 2.23 -5.75 -5.90
CA TYR A 278 0.81 -5.52 -5.65
C TYR A 278 0.00 -6.50 -6.50
N THR A 279 -0.40 -7.60 -5.90
CA THR A 279 -1.08 -8.71 -6.60
C THR A 279 -2.58 -8.44 -6.74
N SER A 280 -3.24 -9.20 -7.63
CA SER A 280 -4.71 -9.16 -7.68
C SER A 280 -5.36 -9.63 -6.37
N GLY A 281 -4.72 -10.56 -5.66
CA GLY A 281 -5.20 -11.00 -4.33
C GLY A 281 -5.11 -9.89 -3.28
N MET A 282 -4.08 -9.04 -3.32
CA MET A 282 -3.99 -7.84 -2.47
C MET A 282 -5.08 -6.83 -2.81
N TYR A 283 -5.30 -6.59 -4.11
CA TYR A 283 -6.37 -5.70 -4.55
C TYR A 283 -7.76 -6.15 -4.09
N GLU A 284 -8.06 -7.46 -4.17
CA GLU A 284 -9.30 -8.04 -3.66
C GLU A 284 -9.44 -7.88 -2.13
N GLU A 285 -8.33 -7.92 -1.40
CA GLU A 285 -8.30 -7.66 0.05
C GLU A 285 -8.57 -6.18 0.35
N ASP A 286 -7.89 -5.26 -0.34
CA ASP A 286 -8.11 -3.82 -0.17
C ASP A 286 -9.56 -3.41 -0.47
N LEU A 287 -10.19 -4.02 -1.49
CA LEU A 287 -11.61 -3.82 -1.80
C LEU A 287 -12.56 -4.23 -0.66
N GLN A 288 -12.13 -5.16 0.21
CA GLN A 288 -12.95 -5.64 1.32
C GLN A 288 -12.62 -4.95 2.65
N THR A 289 -11.60 -4.09 2.71
CA THR A 289 -11.10 -3.55 3.98
C THR A 289 -12.17 -2.84 4.79
N ILE A 290 -12.95 -1.95 4.18
CA ILE A 290 -14.01 -1.21 4.89
C ILE A 290 -15.13 -2.16 5.34
N ALA A 291 -15.60 -3.04 4.45
CA ALA A 291 -16.59 -4.05 4.80
C ALA A 291 -16.10 -5.02 5.89
N ASN A 292 -14.79 -5.34 5.88
CA ASN A 292 -14.17 -6.15 6.93
C ASN A 292 -14.14 -5.40 8.27
N ALA A 293 -13.79 -4.12 8.28
CA ALA A 293 -13.82 -3.31 9.50
C ALA A 293 -15.24 -3.19 10.08
N GLU A 294 -16.25 -2.95 9.24
CA GLU A 294 -17.65 -2.95 9.66
C GLU A 294 -18.07 -4.29 10.27
N LYS A 295 -17.68 -5.40 9.62
CA LYS A 295 -17.99 -6.74 10.11
C LYS A 295 -17.31 -7.05 11.45
N VAL A 296 -16.08 -6.60 11.65
CA VAL A 296 -15.37 -6.74 12.95
C VAL A 296 -16.17 -6.05 14.06
N LYS A 297 -16.69 -4.84 13.82
CA LYS A 297 -17.55 -4.13 14.78
C LYS A 297 -18.87 -4.85 15.06
N GLU A 298 -19.49 -5.42 14.01
CA GLU A 298 -20.73 -6.18 14.15
C GLU A 298 -20.57 -7.46 14.96
N THR A 299 -19.40 -8.12 14.86
CA THR A 299 -19.11 -9.35 15.60
C THR A 299 -19.00 -9.06 17.10
N GLY A 300 -18.35 -7.97 17.48
CA GLY A 300 -18.16 -7.53 18.84
C GLY A 300 -16.70 -7.25 19.18
N TRP A 301 -16.45 -7.03 20.48
CA TRP A 301 -15.12 -6.79 20.99
C TRP A 301 -14.69 -7.95 21.91
N PRO A 302 -13.47 -8.46 21.81
CA PRO A 302 -12.99 -9.56 22.65
C PRO A 302 -12.59 -9.09 24.06
N ASP A 303 -13.56 -8.66 24.87
CA ASP A 303 -13.38 -8.03 26.17
C ASP A 303 -12.53 -8.84 27.17
N ASN A 304 -12.53 -10.17 27.04
CA ASN A 304 -11.80 -11.04 27.95
C ASN A 304 -10.36 -11.35 27.47
N THR A 305 -9.98 -10.89 26.29
CA THR A 305 -8.65 -11.14 25.73
C THR A 305 -7.73 -9.97 26.11
N PRO A 306 -6.67 -10.19 26.91
CA PRO A 306 -5.71 -9.13 27.21
C PRO A 306 -4.94 -8.70 25.96
N MET A 307 -4.71 -7.39 25.83
CA MET A 307 -4.05 -6.80 24.66
C MET A 307 -2.96 -5.83 25.06
N LEU A 308 -1.82 -5.91 24.39
CA LEU A 308 -0.76 -4.91 24.41
C LEU A 308 -0.61 -4.33 22.99
N PHE A 309 -0.81 -3.03 22.84
CA PHE A 309 -0.55 -2.36 21.56
C PHE A 309 0.70 -1.50 21.66
N ILE A 310 1.70 -1.89 20.88
CA ILE A 310 2.99 -1.22 20.74
C ILE A 310 2.87 -0.22 19.60
N LEU A 311 2.89 1.06 19.91
CA LEU A 311 2.80 2.14 18.94
C LEU A 311 4.20 2.54 18.50
N ALA A 312 4.41 2.64 17.20
CA ALA A 312 5.62 3.21 16.64
C ALA A 312 5.61 4.72 16.83
N ASN A 313 6.69 5.28 17.35
CA ASN A 313 6.87 6.72 17.44
C ASN A 313 8.24 7.09 16.86
N PRO A 314 8.29 7.52 15.59
CA PRO A 314 9.54 7.90 14.93
C PRO A 314 10.14 9.18 15.50
N LEU A 315 9.40 9.93 16.34
CA LEU A 315 9.86 11.16 16.97
C LEU A 315 10.59 10.92 18.31
N MET A 316 10.48 9.70 18.87
CA MET A 316 11.13 9.38 20.16
C MET A 316 12.62 9.13 20.01
N GLU A 317 13.40 9.62 20.97
CA GLU A 317 14.80 9.23 21.17
C GLU A 317 14.91 7.83 21.84
N PRO A 318 15.96 7.05 21.58
CA PRO A 318 16.99 7.34 20.61
C PRO A 318 16.57 6.92 19.21
N TYR A 319 16.28 7.88 18.40
CA TYR A 319 16.09 7.65 16.98
C TYR A 319 17.49 7.49 16.34
N ILE A 320 17.69 6.47 15.54
CA ILE A 320 19.02 6.18 14.99
C ILE A 320 19.32 7.16 13.87
N ASP A 321 20.27 8.06 14.10
CA ASP A 321 20.68 9.13 13.16
C ASP A 321 21.11 8.66 11.75
N ASP A 322 21.39 7.35 11.59
CA ASP A 322 21.85 6.78 10.32
C ASP A 322 20.74 6.42 9.32
N TYR A 323 19.47 6.73 9.61
CA TYR A 323 18.32 6.36 8.78
C TYR A 323 17.80 7.53 7.93
N SER A 324 18.55 7.94 6.90
CA SER A 324 18.12 9.04 6.01
C SER A 324 16.80 8.75 5.27
N ASP A 325 16.56 7.49 4.89
CA ASP A 325 15.34 7.10 4.17
C ASP A 325 14.12 7.01 5.10
N VAL A 326 14.35 6.67 6.37
CA VAL A 326 13.34 6.70 7.41
C VAL A 326 13.05 8.12 7.85
N ARG A 327 14.02 9.01 7.69
CA ARG A 327 13.87 10.45 7.94
C ARG A 327 12.92 11.12 6.94
N GLU A 328 12.89 10.66 5.69
CA GLU A 328 11.95 11.15 4.68
C GLU A 328 10.51 10.72 5.02
N GLU A 329 10.29 9.47 5.42
CA GLU A 329 8.98 8.97 5.95
C GLU A 329 8.56 9.73 7.22
N TYR A 330 9.51 10.12 8.03
CA TYR A 330 9.35 10.91 9.23
C TYR A 330 9.03 12.39 8.94
N GLU A 331 9.70 12.99 7.96
CA GLU A 331 9.43 14.34 7.51
C GLU A 331 8.03 14.43 6.90
N ASP A 332 7.61 13.44 6.13
CA ASP A 332 6.26 13.30 5.58
C ASP A 332 5.21 13.17 6.71
N ALA A 333 5.48 12.39 7.75
CA ALA A 333 4.61 12.25 8.91
C ALA A 333 4.52 13.54 9.73
N LEU A 334 5.62 14.30 9.85
CA LEU A 334 5.63 15.62 10.48
C LEU A 334 4.84 16.65 9.65
N GLU A 335 4.95 16.58 8.32
CA GLU A 335 4.20 17.45 7.41
C GLU A 335 2.69 17.17 7.48
N GLU A 336 2.30 15.90 7.64
CA GLU A 336 0.92 15.49 7.83
C GLU A 336 0.32 16.00 9.16
N VAL A 337 1.12 16.00 10.23
CA VAL A 337 0.68 16.42 11.58
C VAL A 337 0.72 17.94 11.76
N TYR A 338 1.70 18.61 11.18
CA TYR A 338 2.01 20.03 11.47
C TYR A 338 1.84 20.98 10.28
N GLY A 339 1.42 20.46 9.13
CA GLY A 339 1.28 21.26 7.92
C GLY A 339 2.63 21.86 7.49
N THR A 340 2.62 23.09 6.99
CA THR A 340 3.78 23.73 6.38
C THR A 340 4.66 24.53 7.34
N ASP A 341 4.71 24.22 8.63
CA ASP A 341 5.67 24.86 9.54
C ASP A 341 7.09 24.30 9.31
N THR A 342 7.70 24.84 8.24
CA THR A 342 9.04 24.44 7.79
C THR A 342 10.14 24.70 8.81
N ASP A 343 9.93 25.60 9.79
CA ASP A 343 10.93 25.89 10.81
C ASP A 343 10.92 24.84 11.92
N ALA A 344 9.77 24.27 12.26
CA ALA A 344 9.66 23.11 13.16
C ALA A 344 10.25 21.84 12.53
N ILE A 345 9.99 21.62 11.23
CA ILE A 345 10.50 20.49 10.44
C ILE A 345 12.02 20.62 10.22
N ALA A 346 12.52 21.80 9.81
CA ALA A 346 13.93 22.00 9.43
C ALA A 346 14.89 21.96 10.63
N ASN A 347 14.44 22.24 11.84
CA ASN A 347 15.30 22.22 13.04
C ASN A 347 15.43 20.87 13.70
N GLY A 348 14.67 19.81 13.28
CA GLY A 348 14.71 18.48 13.91
C GLY A 348 14.38 18.50 15.41
N LYS A 349 13.90 19.64 15.89
CA LYS A 349 13.50 19.86 17.26
C LYS A 349 11.98 19.78 17.29
N ALA A 350 11.45 18.55 17.32
CA ALA A 350 10.11 18.39 17.85
C ALA A 350 10.11 19.00 19.26
N GLU A 351 9.29 20.02 19.49
CA GLU A 351 8.99 20.41 20.87
C GLU A 351 8.47 19.17 21.57
N VAL A 352 8.80 19.00 22.87
CA VAL A 352 8.44 17.80 23.65
C VAL A 352 6.96 17.44 23.49
N GLY A 353 6.08 18.44 23.31
CA GLY A 353 4.65 18.23 23.06
C GLY A 353 4.30 17.51 21.76
N TYR A 354 5.11 17.55 20.72
CA TYR A 354 4.90 16.85 19.48
C TYR A 354 5.14 15.35 19.61
N VAL A 355 6.25 14.99 20.28
CA VAL A 355 6.60 13.60 20.55
C VAL A 355 5.52 12.91 21.39
N GLU A 356 5.01 13.61 22.39
CA GLU A 356 3.98 13.08 23.31
C GLU A 356 2.62 12.88 22.63
N ASN A 357 2.32 13.67 21.60
CA ASN A 357 1.01 13.66 20.93
C ASN A 357 1.00 12.91 19.59
N PHE A 358 2.14 12.37 19.12
CA PHE A 358 2.23 11.70 17.81
C PHE A 358 1.16 10.62 17.61
N ASN A 359 0.91 9.80 18.63
CA ASN A 359 -0.10 8.74 18.59
C ASN A 359 -1.41 9.12 19.33
N ALA A 360 -1.66 10.40 19.59
CA ALA A 360 -2.79 10.83 20.43
C ALA A 360 -4.14 10.30 19.93
N ALA A 361 -4.42 10.41 18.63
CA ALA A 361 -5.67 9.95 18.03
C ALA A 361 -5.87 8.42 18.19
N LYS A 362 -4.82 7.63 17.98
CA LYS A 362 -4.87 6.18 18.21
C LYS A 362 -5.09 5.84 19.67
N LYS A 363 -4.38 6.51 20.58
CA LYS A 363 -4.53 6.31 22.03
C LYS A 363 -5.94 6.64 22.48
N GLU A 364 -6.53 7.74 22.01
CA GLU A 364 -7.91 8.12 22.34
C GLU A 364 -8.90 7.01 21.99
N ILE A 365 -8.73 6.35 20.83
CA ILE A 365 -9.57 5.21 20.43
C ILE A 365 -9.30 4.01 21.36
N TYR A 366 -8.04 3.66 21.57
CA TYR A 366 -7.66 2.45 22.34
C TYR A 366 -8.04 2.55 23.81
N GLU A 367 -7.98 3.74 24.40
CA GLU A 367 -8.40 4.01 25.78
C GLU A 367 -9.90 3.82 26.03
N THR A 368 -10.70 3.65 24.96
CA THR A 368 -12.12 3.28 25.12
C THR A 368 -12.31 1.82 25.54
N TYR A 369 -11.27 1.00 25.48
CA TYR A 369 -11.29 -0.42 25.81
C TYR A 369 -10.44 -0.75 27.03
N ASP A 370 -11.05 -1.30 28.08
CA ASP A 370 -10.39 -1.59 29.36
C ASP A 370 -9.30 -2.69 29.27
N ASN A 371 -9.35 -3.53 28.25
CA ASN A 371 -8.43 -4.64 28.06
C ASN A 371 -7.24 -4.34 27.12
N ILE A 372 -7.11 -3.09 26.64
CA ILE A 372 -5.95 -2.62 25.89
C ILE A 372 -4.97 -1.87 26.79
N LYS A 373 -3.73 -2.29 26.77
CA LYS A 373 -2.58 -1.54 27.31
C LYS A 373 -1.77 -1.00 26.13
N THR A 374 -1.43 0.28 26.15
CA THR A 374 -0.62 0.90 25.10
C THR A 374 0.77 1.28 25.61
N ILE A 375 1.76 1.11 24.77
CA ILE A 375 3.12 1.63 24.97
C ILE A 375 3.62 2.23 23.65
N GLU A 376 4.56 3.14 23.74
CA GLU A 376 5.26 3.66 22.58
C GLU A 376 6.70 3.17 22.56
N LEU A 377 7.18 2.81 21.38
CA LEU A 377 8.58 2.52 21.11
C LEU A 377 9.12 3.44 20.02
N SER A 378 10.37 3.85 20.20
CA SER A 378 11.10 4.63 19.19
C SER A 378 11.30 3.83 17.91
N GLY A 379 10.99 4.45 16.79
CA GLY A 379 11.19 3.89 15.45
C GLY A 379 9.98 4.00 14.53
N PRO A 380 10.16 3.68 13.24
CA PRO A 380 9.09 3.74 12.26
C PRO A 380 8.09 2.59 12.40
N SER A 381 7.01 2.62 11.61
CA SER A 381 5.89 1.67 11.66
C SER A 381 6.29 0.17 11.67
N ARG A 382 7.39 -0.18 11.01
CA ARG A 382 7.94 -1.56 11.02
C ARG A 382 8.90 -1.79 12.19
N LEU A 383 8.46 -1.56 13.41
CA LEU A 383 9.26 -1.75 14.64
C LEU A 383 9.95 -3.11 14.72
N TYR A 384 9.30 -4.16 14.23
CA TYR A 384 9.87 -5.51 14.21
C TYR A 384 11.15 -5.65 13.37
N THR A 385 11.36 -4.74 12.41
CA THR A 385 12.59 -4.66 11.62
C THR A 385 13.62 -3.73 12.27
N TYR A 386 13.17 -2.56 12.76
CA TYR A 386 14.07 -1.48 13.19
C TYR A 386 14.42 -1.54 14.67
N ASN A 387 13.50 -2.06 15.50
CA ASN A 387 13.71 -2.18 16.96
C ASN A 387 13.26 -3.56 17.49
N PRO A 388 13.75 -4.67 16.89
CA PRO A 388 13.28 -6.01 17.22
C PRO A 388 13.54 -6.40 18.68
N GLU A 389 14.61 -5.88 19.31
CA GLU A 389 14.92 -6.17 20.71
C GLU A 389 13.89 -5.59 21.67
N ALA A 390 13.52 -4.31 21.47
CA ALA A 390 12.53 -3.67 22.30
C ALA A 390 11.14 -4.32 22.11
N VAL A 391 10.75 -4.62 20.88
CA VAL A 391 9.49 -5.36 20.59
C VAL A 391 9.50 -6.72 21.28
N ALA A 392 10.58 -7.49 21.16
CA ALA A 392 10.70 -8.80 21.79
C ALA A 392 10.60 -8.70 23.31
N GLN A 393 11.21 -7.68 23.92
CA GLN A 393 11.10 -7.48 25.37
C GLN A 393 9.66 -7.21 25.80
N GLN A 394 8.93 -6.39 25.07
CA GLN A 394 7.53 -6.11 25.40
C GLN A 394 6.63 -7.34 25.26
N ILE A 395 6.90 -8.19 24.25
CA ILE A 395 6.20 -9.47 24.09
C ILE A 395 6.45 -10.38 25.32
N ARG A 396 7.71 -10.50 25.78
CA ARG A 396 8.04 -11.29 26.97
C ARG A 396 7.35 -10.77 28.22
N ASP A 397 7.41 -9.46 28.44
CA ASP A 397 6.82 -8.83 29.61
C ASP A 397 5.31 -9.03 29.64
N PHE A 398 4.64 -8.91 28.48
CA PHE A 398 3.22 -9.18 28.34
C PHE A 398 2.86 -10.64 28.63
N ILE A 399 3.62 -11.60 28.11
CA ILE A 399 3.40 -13.03 28.37
C ILE A 399 3.53 -13.31 29.88
N GLN A 400 4.58 -12.80 30.52
CA GLN A 400 4.77 -12.95 31.97
C GLN A 400 3.64 -12.29 32.78
N GLU A 401 3.00 -11.25 32.27
CA GLU A 401 1.89 -10.57 32.94
C GLU A 401 0.61 -11.41 32.87
N ILE A 402 0.29 -11.98 31.72
CA ILE A 402 -0.95 -12.77 31.52
C ILE A 402 -0.88 -14.19 32.09
N ASP A 403 0.31 -14.66 32.43
CA ASP A 403 0.53 -15.99 33.07
C ASP A 403 0.43 -15.96 34.59
N LYS A 404 0.25 -14.78 35.22
CA LYS A 404 0.09 -14.61 36.68
C LYS A 404 -1.35 -14.74 37.11
#